data_e8bac8eb90a307e5cbee3b8fa62e0af3
#
_entry.id   e8bac8eb90a307e5cbee3b8fa62e0af3
#
_cell.length_a   1.000
_cell.length_b   1.000
_cell.length_c   1.000
_cell.angle_alpha   90.00
_cell.angle_beta   90.00
_cell.angle_gamma   90.00
#
_symmetry.space_group_name_H-M   'P 1'
#
loop_
_entity.id
_entity.type
_entity.pdbx_description
1 polymer ?
#
loop_
_entity_poly.entity_id
_entity_poly.type
_entity_poly.pdbx_seq_one_letter_code
_entity_poly.pdbx_strand_id
1 'polypeptide(L)'
;DAQEIVDMAKAAGKKLVIGYILRVHPAWMEFIRRAQGLGKPLVMRMNLNQQSSGDPWIWHRNLMQSLTPIVDCGVHYVDVMCQMTGAKPVKVHGMGAKLTDATKVQNYGHLHVEFDDGSVGWNEAGWGPMMSETAFFVKDVVGPKGSVSIVVPQDGETHTSSDDIDSHTKTNALLCHSSEIDENNQFVHEDEWINMADEPDHQARCDREQEYLLKAINEDIDLTEHMQNGVDSLRIVIAAQESIDTGEIVRLD
;
A
#
# COMPACT_ATOMS: atom_id res chain seq x y z
N ASP A 1 19.62 -7.39 6.15
CA ASP A 1 19.34 -8.62 5.37
C ASP A 1 18.65 -8.35 4.03
N ALA A 2 17.56 -7.52 3.94
CA ALA A 2 16.89 -7.25 2.66
C ALA A 2 17.82 -6.56 1.65
N GLN A 3 18.54 -5.53 2.08
CA GLN A 3 19.55 -4.87 1.23
C GLN A 3 20.65 -5.84 0.78
N GLU A 4 21.12 -6.69 1.67
CA GLU A 4 22.13 -7.71 1.36
C GLU A 4 21.65 -8.69 0.26
N ILE A 5 20.39 -9.12 0.33
CA ILE A 5 19.79 -9.98 -0.73
C ILE A 5 19.79 -9.25 -2.08
N VAL A 6 19.40 -7.98 -2.10
CA VAL A 6 19.41 -7.15 -3.32
C VAL A 6 20.84 -6.99 -3.85
N ASP A 7 21.81 -6.71 -2.98
CA ASP A 7 23.20 -6.55 -3.37
C ASP A 7 23.79 -7.86 -3.92
N MET A 8 23.45 -8.99 -3.30
CA MET A 8 23.85 -10.32 -3.79
C MET A 8 23.23 -10.61 -5.17
N ALA A 9 21.97 -10.30 -5.39
CA ALA A 9 21.30 -10.49 -6.68
C ALA A 9 21.96 -9.65 -7.78
N LYS A 10 22.26 -8.36 -7.48
CA LYS A 10 22.99 -7.46 -8.37
C LYS A 10 24.40 -7.98 -8.68
N ALA A 11 25.15 -8.37 -7.65
CA ALA A 11 26.52 -8.89 -7.80
C ALA A 11 26.57 -10.18 -8.63
N ALA A 12 25.54 -11.04 -8.51
CA ALA A 12 25.42 -12.27 -9.26
C ALA A 12 24.81 -12.07 -10.68
N GLY A 13 24.40 -10.86 -11.04
CA GLY A 13 23.71 -10.58 -12.32
C GLY A 13 22.39 -11.35 -12.47
N LYS A 14 21.67 -11.55 -11.36
CA LYS A 14 20.40 -12.30 -11.34
C LYS A 14 19.21 -11.38 -11.16
N LYS A 15 18.09 -11.74 -11.78
CA LYS A 15 16.81 -11.04 -11.59
C LYS A 15 16.21 -11.44 -10.25
N LEU A 16 15.76 -10.45 -9.49
CA LEU A 16 15.04 -10.62 -8.23
C LEU A 16 13.75 -9.81 -8.29
N VAL A 17 12.62 -10.50 -8.24
CA VAL A 17 11.29 -9.90 -8.14
C VAL A 17 10.79 -10.05 -6.72
N ILE A 18 10.27 -8.98 -6.16
CA ILE A 18 9.63 -8.97 -4.84
C ILE A 18 8.14 -9.25 -5.05
N GLY A 19 7.60 -10.26 -4.34
CA GLY A 19 6.22 -10.71 -4.45
C GLY A 19 5.20 -9.77 -3.81
N TYR A 20 5.21 -8.50 -4.15
CA TYR A 20 4.20 -7.54 -3.73
C TYR A 20 3.06 -7.51 -4.75
N ILE A 21 2.00 -8.25 -4.48
CA ILE A 21 0.90 -8.56 -5.40
C ILE A 21 0.23 -7.32 -6.02
N LEU A 22 0.22 -6.18 -5.35
CA LEU A 22 -0.34 -4.93 -5.86
C LEU A 22 0.45 -4.38 -7.06
N ARG A 23 1.73 -4.76 -7.19
CA ARG A 23 2.59 -4.37 -8.32
C ARG A 23 2.16 -4.95 -9.67
N VAL A 24 1.41 -6.06 -9.64
CA VAL A 24 0.92 -6.77 -10.85
C VAL A 24 -0.61 -6.73 -10.96
N HIS A 25 -1.28 -6.05 -10.03
CA HIS A 25 -2.72 -5.87 -10.03
C HIS A 25 -3.11 -4.72 -10.97
N PRO A 26 -3.87 -4.96 -12.06
CA PRO A 26 -4.10 -3.94 -13.09
C PRO A 26 -4.71 -2.64 -12.59
N ALA A 27 -5.67 -2.73 -11.69
CA ALA A 27 -6.33 -1.54 -11.13
C ALA A 27 -5.40 -0.74 -10.23
N TRP A 28 -4.53 -1.41 -9.44
CA TRP A 28 -3.51 -0.73 -8.64
C TRP A 28 -2.41 -0.12 -9.49
N MET A 29 -2.03 -0.77 -10.60
CA MET A 29 -1.10 -0.18 -11.58
C MET A 29 -1.67 1.10 -12.19
N GLU A 30 -2.97 1.10 -12.55
CA GLU A 30 -3.64 2.31 -13.06
C GLU A 30 -3.75 3.39 -11.96
N PHE A 31 -4.06 3.02 -10.73
CA PHE A 31 -4.08 3.94 -9.58
C PHE A 31 -2.71 4.61 -9.37
N ILE A 32 -1.62 3.82 -9.37
CA ILE A 32 -0.25 4.33 -9.28
C ILE A 32 0.06 5.28 -10.45
N ARG A 33 -0.26 4.89 -11.67
CA ARG A 33 -0.01 5.70 -12.87
C ARG A 33 -0.74 7.04 -12.83
N ARG A 34 -2.01 7.06 -12.37
CA ARG A 34 -2.79 8.29 -12.20
C ARG A 34 -2.19 9.17 -11.11
N ALA A 35 -1.79 8.59 -9.98
CA ALA A 35 -1.15 9.32 -8.89
C ALA A 35 0.16 9.99 -9.32
N GLN A 36 0.99 9.31 -10.10
CA GLN A 36 2.23 9.86 -10.66
C GLN A 36 1.95 11.10 -11.55
N GLY A 37 0.79 11.18 -12.20
CA GLY A 37 0.37 12.30 -13.03
C GLY A 37 -0.05 13.56 -12.27
N LEU A 38 -0.29 13.47 -10.95
CA LEU A 38 -0.83 14.57 -10.14
C LEU A 38 0.19 15.67 -9.79
N GLY A 39 1.45 15.49 -10.17
CA GLY A 39 2.54 16.39 -9.76
C GLY A 39 3.07 16.07 -8.36
N LYS A 40 3.93 16.92 -7.83
CA LYS A 40 4.58 16.76 -6.52
C LYS A 40 4.46 18.05 -5.70
N PRO A 41 4.39 17.99 -4.37
CA PRO A 41 4.35 16.77 -3.54
C PRO A 41 3.01 16.03 -3.60
N LEU A 42 3.01 14.76 -3.17
CA LEU A 42 1.79 13.96 -3.02
C LEU A 42 1.40 13.82 -1.54
N VAL A 43 0.09 13.79 -1.28
CA VAL A 43 -0.47 13.31 -0.01
C VAL A 43 -1.15 11.98 -0.28
N MET A 44 -0.63 10.90 0.31
CA MET A 44 -1.06 9.52 0.07
C MET A 44 -1.68 8.95 1.36
N ARG A 45 -2.92 8.47 1.29
CA ARG A 45 -3.65 7.96 2.46
C ARG A 45 -4.22 6.59 2.14
N MET A 46 -3.84 5.58 2.93
CA MET A 46 -4.29 4.21 2.72
C MET A 46 -4.53 3.51 4.04
N ASN A 47 -5.52 2.63 4.09
CA ASN A 47 -5.75 1.79 5.25
C ASN A 47 -6.11 0.35 4.88
N LEU A 48 -5.85 -0.55 5.83
CA LEU A 48 -6.29 -1.93 5.80
C LEU A 48 -6.66 -2.38 7.21
N ASN A 49 -7.94 -2.29 7.55
CA ASN A 49 -8.49 -2.79 8.80
C ASN A 49 -9.27 -4.08 8.51
N GLN A 50 -8.73 -5.22 8.93
CA GLN A 50 -9.34 -6.53 8.69
C GLN A 50 -10.10 -6.99 9.92
N GLN A 51 -11.43 -6.99 9.81
CA GLN A 51 -12.30 -7.64 10.78
C GLN A 51 -12.19 -9.15 10.57
N SER A 52 -11.64 -9.87 11.53
CA SER A 52 -11.43 -11.32 11.40
C SER A 52 -12.07 -12.12 12.51
N SER A 53 -12.67 -13.24 12.15
CA SER A 53 -13.29 -14.23 13.03
C SER A 53 -12.93 -15.64 12.57
N GLY A 54 -13.25 -16.70 13.34
CA GLY A 54 -12.99 -18.07 12.96
C GLY A 54 -11.51 -18.36 12.62
N ASP A 55 -11.28 -19.08 11.53
CA ASP A 55 -9.93 -19.46 11.08
C ASP A 55 -9.05 -18.26 10.71
N PRO A 56 -9.52 -17.22 10.00
CA PRO A 56 -8.77 -16.00 9.78
C PRO A 56 -8.28 -15.33 11.06
N TRP A 57 -9.11 -15.30 12.12
CA TRP A 57 -8.68 -14.77 13.41
C TRP A 57 -7.62 -15.64 14.07
N ILE A 58 -7.73 -16.96 13.98
CA ILE A 58 -6.70 -17.88 14.50
C ILE A 58 -5.37 -17.63 13.80
N TRP A 59 -5.38 -17.45 12.49
CA TRP A 59 -4.19 -17.16 11.69
C TRP A 59 -3.58 -15.81 12.05
N HIS A 60 -4.36 -14.71 12.05
CA HIS A 60 -3.91 -13.38 12.44
C HIS A 60 -3.33 -13.36 13.85
N ARG A 61 -4.02 -13.99 14.80
CA ARG A 61 -3.55 -14.08 16.19
C ARG A 61 -2.20 -14.80 16.30
N ASN A 62 -1.97 -15.83 15.49
CA ASN A 62 -0.71 -16.57 15.49
C ASN A 62 0.43 -15.70 14.90
N LEU A 63 0.20 -14.95 13.83
CA LEU A 63 1.16 -13.99 13.31
C LEU A 63 1.50 -12.93 14.35
N MET A 64 0.50 -12.39 15.03
CA MET A 64 0.67 -11.35 16.07
C MET A 64 1.27 -11.86 17.39
N GLN A 65 1.87 -13.05 17.39
CA GLN A 65 2.82 -13.42 18.45
C GLN A 65 4.19 -12.75 18.26
N SER A 66 4.49 -12.22 17.05
CA SER A 66 5.78 -11.59 16.75
C SER A 66 5.72 -10.49 15.67
N LEU A 67 4.65 -10.40 14.89
CA LEU A 67 4.56 -9.53 13.72
C LEU A 67 3.29 -8.68 13.79
N THR A 68 3.43 -7.36 13.62
CA THR A 68 2.29 -6.43 13.63
C THR A 68 1.67 -6.29 12.25
N PRO A 69 0.36 -5.92 12.16
CA PRO A 69 -0.29 -5.64 10.87
C PRO A 69 0.42 -4.55 10.04
N ILE A 70 1.00 -3.54 10.70
CA ILE A 70 1.76 -2.48 10.01
C ILE A 70 2.95 -3.06 9.24
N VAL A 71 3.64 -4.06 9.80
CA VAL A 71 4.80 -4.67 9.14
C VAL A 71 4.34 -5.67 8.09
N ASP A 72 3.39 -6.54 8.41
CA ASP A 72 2.98 -7.64 7.53
C ASP A 72 2.19 -7.15 6.31
N CYS A 73 1.03 -6.53 6.52
CA CYS A 73 0.20 -6.09 5.41
C CYS A 73 0.42 -4.62 5.02
N GLY A 74 0.84 -3.77 5.95
CA GLY A 74 1.13 -2.37 5.68
C GLY A 74 2.24 -2.17 4.65
N VAL A 75 3.20 -3.08 4.58
CA VAL A 75 4.31 -3.02 3.61
C VAL A 75 3.82 -2.95 2.15
N HIS A 76 2.71 -3.60 1.80
CA HIS A 76 2.16 -3.57 0.46
C HIS A 76 1.66 -2.16 0.06
N TYR A 77 1.01 -1.46 0.98
CA TYR A 77 0.49 -0.10 0.73
C TYR A 77 1.61 0.94 0.76
N VAL A 78 2.58 0.77 1.64
CA VAL A 78 3.78 1.62 1.68
C VAL A 78 4.60 1.45 0.41
N ASP A 79 4.68 0.23 -0.12
CA ASP A 79 5.31 -0.04 -1.42
C ASP A 79 4.63 0.71 -2.58
N VAL A 80 3.30 0.72 -2.58
CA VAL A 80 2.52 1.53 -3.54
C VAL A 80 2.86 3.02 -3.41
N MET A 81 2.99 3.54 -2.19
CA MET A 81 3.40 4.93 -1.96
C MET A 81 4.80 5.20 -2.52
N CYS A 82 5.76 4.31 -2.29
CA CYS A 82 7.11 4.42 -2.86
C CYS A 82 7.06 4.48 -4.39
N GLN A 83 6.26 3.64 -5.04
CA GLN A 83 6.09 3.67 -6.50
C GLN A 83 5.41 4.95 -6.99
N MET A 84 4.43 5.50 -6.26
CA MET A 84 3.73 6.73 -6.64
C MET A 84 4.64 7.95 -6.60
N THR A 85 5.46 8.07 -5.56
CA THR A 85 6.35 9.21 -5.44
C THR A 85 7.67 9.01 -6.16
N GLY A 86 8.27 7.82 -6.17
CA GLY A 86 9.62 7.57 -6.66
C GLY A 86 10.70 8.31 -5.87
N ALA A 87 10.35 8.94 -4.74
CA ALA A 87 11.24 9.67 -3.86
C ALA A 87 11.74 8.79 -2.71
N LYS A 88 12.79 9.24 -2.03
CA LYS A 88 13.38 8.51 -0.90
C LYS A 88 12.62 8.83 0.39
N PRO A 89 12.27 7.82 1.21
CA PRO A 89 11.73 8.07 2.54
C PRO A 89 12.83 8.67 3.45
N VAL A 90 12.47 9.71 4.23
CA VAL A 90 13.43 10.42 5.10
C VAL A 90 13.13 10.32 6.58
N LYS A 91 11.86 10.14 6.95
CA LYS A 91 11.48 9.92 8.36
C LYS A 91 10.13 9.25 8.49
N VAL A 92 9.95 8.51 9.58
CA VAL A 92 8.72 7.79 9.91
C VAL A 92 8.33 8.06 11.35
N HIS A 93 7.03 8.23 11.58
CA HIS A 93 6.42 8.25 12.91
C HIS A 93 5.28 7.23 12.95
N GLY A 94 5.34 6.31 13.90
CA GLY A 94 4.33 5.27 14.11
C GLY A 94 3.63 5.43 15.46
N MET A 95 2.35 5.05 15.51
CA MET A 95 1.58 4.89 16.73
C MET A 95 0.80 3.57 16.67
N GLY A 96 0.73 2.89 17.79
CA GLY A 96 0.08 1.57 17.85
C GLY A 96 -0.74 1.37 19.10
N ALA A 97 -1.68 0.43 19.03
CA ALA A 97 -2.51 0.03 20.17
C ALA A 97 -2.64 -1.49 20.21
N LYS A 98 -2.65 -2.02 21.43
CA LYS A 98 -2.96 -3.43 21.68
C LYS A 98 -4.40 -3.51 22.21
N LEU A 99 -5.34 -3.92 21.35
CA LEU A 99 -6.77 -3.94 21.65
C LEU A 99 -7.25 -5.29 22.20
N THR A 100 -6.35 -6.26 22.37
CA THR A 100 -6.66 -7.59 22.91
C THR A 100 -5.46 -8.21 23.60
N ASP A 101 -5.70 -9.02 24.61
CA ASP A 101 -4.66 -9.81 25.28
C ASP A 101 -4.33 -11.13 24.56
N ALA A 102 -5.05 -11.46 23.49
CA ALA A 102 -4.83 -12.66 22.71
C ALA A 102 -3.55 -12.60 21.85
N THR A 103 -2.94 -11.41 21.72
CA THR A 103 -1.72 -11.16 20.93
C THR A 103 -0.57 -10.71 21.80
N LYS A 104 0.68 -10.90 21.38
CA LYS A 104 1.84 -10.36 22.09
C LYS A 104 2.18 -8.94 21.65
N VAL A 105 2.03 -8.65 20.35
CA VAL A 105 2.31 -7.33 19.79
C VAL A 105 1.01 -6.54 19.57
N GLN A 106 1.13 -5.28 19.17
CA GLN A 106 0.01 -4.41 18.82
C GLN A 106 -0.75 -5.02 17.65
N ASN A 107 -2.07 -5.05 17.74
CA ASN A 107 -2.96 -5.52 16.68
C ASN A 107 -3.60 -4.38 15.87
N TYR A 108 -3.24 -3.16 16.19
CA TYR A 108 -3.57 -1.94 15.49
C TYR A 108 -2.36 -1.01 15.45
N GLY A 109 -2.16 -0.34 14.33
CA GLY A 109 -1.16 0.70 14.20
C GLY A 109 -1.40 1.59 12.99
N HIS A 110 -0.81 2.78 13.04
CA HIS A 110 -0.70 3.65 11.88
C HIS A 110 0.68 4.30 11.84
N LEU A 111 1.08 4.71 10.66
CA LEU A 111 2.33 5.41 10.42
C LEU A 111 2.12 6.65 9.55
N HIS A 112 3.02 7.60 9.72
CA HIS A 112 3.27 8.68 8.78
C HIS A 112 4.69 8.55 8.25
N VAL A 113 4.86 8.72 6.95
CA VAL A 113 6.16 8.76 6.29
C VAL A 113 6.30 10.07 5.50
N GLU A 114 7.47 10.67 5.55
CA GLU A 114 7.85 11.84 4.74
C GLU A 114 8.93 11.43 3.75
N PHE A 115 8.82 11.92 2.52
CA PHE A 115 9.76 11.69 1.43
C PHE A 115 10.56 12.95 1.11
N ASP A 116 11.71 12.81 0.46
CA ASP A 116 12.63 13.91 0.16
C ASP A 116 12.12 14.89 -0.91
N ASP A 117 11.04 14.52 -1.65
CA ASP A 117 10.32 15.41 -2.56
C ASP A 117 9.21 16.22 -1.86
N GLY A 118 9.08 16.11 -0.55
CA GLY A 118 8.03 16.73 0.26
C GLY A 118 6.70 15.95 0.28
N SER A 119 6.62 14.84 -0.41
CA SER A 119 5.44 13.95 -0.34
C SER A 119 5.29 13.35 1.05
N VAL A 120 4.05 13.10 1.46
CA VAL A 120 3.72 12.49 2.75
C VAL A 120 2.76 11.33 2.56
N GLY A 121 3.00 10.25 3.30
CA GLY A 121 2.15 9.07 3.34
C GLY A 121 1.59 8.82 4.72
N TRP A 122 0.33 8.38 4.78
CA TRP A 122 -0.30 7.82 5.97
C TRP A 122 -0.81 6.42 5.65
N ASN A 123 -0.44 5.45 6.47
CA ASN A 123 -0.97 4.11 6.38
C ASN A 123 -1.45 3.61 7.74
N GLU A 124 -2.61 2.94 7.76
CA GLU A 124 -3.22 2.34 8.93
C GLU A 124 -3.46 0.86 8.67
N ALA A 125 -3.15 0.01 9.64
CA ALA A 125 -3.44 -1.42 9.57
C ALA A 125 -3.88 -1.96 10.94
N GLY A 126 -4.88 -2.81 10.92
CA GLY A 126 -5.39 -3.45 12.12
C GLY A 126 -6.04 -4.79 11.83
N TRP A 127 -5.85 -5.77 12.75
CA TRP A 127 -6.43 -7.10 12.66
C TRP A 127 -7.19 -7.47 13.93
N GLY A 128 -8.36 -8.03 13.74
CA GLY A 128 -9.11 -8.64 14.83
C GLY A 128 -10.62 -8.49 14.74
N PRO A 129 -11.35 -9.20 15.61
CA PRO A 129 -12.82 -9.14 15.61
C PRO A 129 -13.40 -7.75 15.97
N MET A 130 -12.58 -6.85 16.52
CA MET A 130 -12.98 -5.49 16.87
C MET A 130 -12.80 -4.47 15.75
N MET A 131 -12.17 -4.84 14.62
CA MET A 131 -11.92 -3.91 13.52
C MET A 131 -13.20 -3.59 12.76
N SER A 132 -13.28 -2.38 12.20
CA SER A 132 -14.33 -1.95 11.29
C SER A 132 -13.75 -1.82 9.88
N GLU A 133 -14.16 -2.66 8.97
CA GLU A 133 -13.70 -2.65 7.58
C GLU A 133 -14.48 -1.68 6.70
N THR A 134 -15.78 -1.61 6.94
CA THR A 134 -16.72 -0.92 6.05
C THR A 134 -16.98 0.53 6.44
N ALA A 135 -16.81 0.88 7.72
CA ALA A 135 -17.08 2.22 8.21
C ALA A 135 -15.99 3.24 7.83
N PHE A 136 -14.78 2.76 7.56
CA PHE A 136 -13.64 3.59 7.22
C PHE A 136 -12.77 2.90 6.17
N PHE A 137 -12.93 3.32 4.94
CA PHE A 137 -12.14 2.86 3.80
C PHE A 137 -11.50 4.07 3.14
N VAL A 138 -10.17 4.13 3.14
CA VAL A 138 -9.42 5.21 2.51
C VAL A 138 -8.29 4.62 1.68
N LYS A 139 -8.34 4.90 0.38
CA LYS A 139 -7.24 4.67 -0.57
C LYS A 139 -7.29 5.80 -1.56
N ASP A 140 -6.62 6.91 -1.23
CA ASP A 140 -6.61 8.09 -2.06
C ASP A 140 -5.26 8.78 -2.09
N VAL A 141 -5.05 9.54 -3.14
CA VAL A 141 -3.86 10.35 -3.36
C VAL A 141 -4.27 11.73 -3.86
N VAL A 142 -3.72 12.76 -3.25
CA VAL A 142 -3.92 14.16 -3.62
C VAL A 142 -2.57 14.75 -4.04
N GLY A 143 -2.57 15.51 -5.11
CA GLY A 143 -1.41 16.25 -5.59
C GLY A 143 -1.79 17.62 -6.14
N PRO A 144 -0.83 18.41 -6.61
CA PRO A 144 -1.11 19.76 -7.11
C PRO A 144 -2.11 19.83 -8.26
N LYS A 145 -2.23 18.76 -9.06
CA LYS A 145 -3.13 18.74 -10.24
C LYS A 145 -4.48 18.05 -9.99
N GLY A 146 -4.78 17.65 -8.75
CA GLY A 146 -6.03 16.99 -8.41
C GLY A 146 -5.86 15.80 -7.48
N SER A 147 -6.75 14.83 -7.61
CA SER A 147 -6.72 13.62 -6.79
C SER A 147 -7.14 12.38 -7.57
N VAL A 148 -6.76 11.22 -7.06
CA VAL A 148 -7.27 9.92 -7.49
C VAL A 148 -7.60 9.09 -6.26
N SER A 149 -8.78 8.45 -6.27
CA SER A 149 -9.28 7.67 -5.15
C SER A 149 -9.82 6.33 -5.63
N ILE A 150 -9.57 5.27 -4.88
CA ILE A 150 -10.31 4.03 -5.02
C ILE A 150 -11.64 4.22 -4.32
N VAL A 151 -12.74 4.00 -5.04
CA VAL A 151 -14.09 4.24 -4.53
C VAL A 151 -14.98 3.00 -4.75
N VAL A 152 -15.92 2.82 -3.81
CA VAL A 152 -16.98 1.83 -3.97
C VAL A 152 -18.19 2.56 -4.56
N PRO A 153 -18.73 2.14 -5.71
CA PRO A 153 -19.94 2.72 -6.27
C PRO A 153 -21.08 2.66 -5.26
N GLN A 154 -21.93 3.70 -5.20
CA GLN A 154 -23.04 3.79 -4.24
C GLN A 154 -24.06 2.66 -4.37
N ASP A 155 -24.17 2.07 -5.56
CA ASP A 155 -25.07 0.94 -5.86
C ASP A 155 -24.35 -0.43 -5.77
N GLY A 156 -23.08 -0.45 -5.34
CA GLY A 156 -22.27 -1.65 -5.20
C GLY A 156 -22.54 -2.38 -3.89
N GLU A 157 -22.40 -3.70 -3.91
CA GLU A 157 -22.35 -4.49 -2.68
C GLU A 157 -21.19 -3.99 -1.83
N THR A 158 -21.47 -3.66 -0.58
CA THR A 158 -20.44 -3.31 0.39
C THR A 158 -19.52 -4.51 0.59
N HIS A 159 -18.23 -4.29 0.63
CA HIS A 159 -17.23 -5.32 0.96
C HIS A 159 -17.58 -5.98 2.27
N THR A 160 -17.84 -7.26 2.22
CA THR A 160 -18.59 -7.90 3.30
C THR A 160 -17.79 -8.90 4.10
N SER A 161 -16.52 -9.17 3.80
CA SER A 161 -15.82 -10.17 4.61
C SER A 161 -14.31 -10.11 4.47
N SER A 162 -13.63 -10.04 5.62
CA SER A 162 -12.20 -10.33 5.79
C SER A 162 -11.82 -11.78 5.50
N ASP A 163 -12.81 -12.65 5.28
CA ASP A 163 -12.59 -14.06 4.96
C ASP A 163 -12.20 -14.25 3.49
N ASP A 164 -12.41 -13.24 2.65
CA ASP A 164 -11.99 -13.21 1.25
C ASP A 164 -10.67 -12.44 1.11
N ILE A 165 -9.60 -13.16 0.81
CA ILE A 165 -8.26 -12.58 0.59
C ILE A 165 -8.23 -11.53 -0.53
N ASP A 166 -9.18 -11.57 -1.47
CA ASP A 166 -9.29 -10.63 -2.57
C ASP A 166 -10.01 -9.34 -2.18
N SER A 167 -10.85 -9.37 -1.15
CA SER A 167 -11.68 -8.24 -0.74
C SER A 167 -10.87 -6.97 -0.43
N HIS A 168 -9.67 -7.13 0.13
CA HIS A 168 -8.81 -6.02 0.54
C HIS A 168 -8.14 -5.31 -0.62
N THR A 169 -7.98 -5.98 -1.75
CA THR A 169 -7.30 -5.45 -2.94
C THR A 169 -8.28 -4.95 -4.00
N LYS A 170 -9.57 -5.24 -3.86
CA LYS A 170 -10.61 -4.79 -4.79
C LYS A 170 -10.65 -3.27 -4.89
N THR A 171 -10.77 -2.80 -6.12
CA THR A 171 -10.78 -1.38 -6.43
C THR A 171 -12.12 -0.91 -6.98
N ASN A 172 -12.95 -1.79 -7.56
CA ASN A 172 -14.23 -1.50 -8.19
C ASN A 172 -14.18 -0.32 -9.18
N ALA A 173 -13.81 0.87 -8.74
CA ALA A 173 -13.67 2.04 -9.58
C ALA A 173 -12.60 3.00 -9.04
N LEU A 174 -12.00 3.77 -9.95
CA LEU A 174 -11.19 4.93 -9.61
C LEU A 174 -11.99 6.20 -9.92
N LEU A 175 -11.96 7.15 -8.99
CA LEU A 175 -12.47 8.51 -9.17
C LEU A 175 -11.27 9.44 -9.31
N CYS A 176 -11.18 10.13 -10.45
CA CYS A 176 -10.13 11.09 -10.74
C CYS A 176 -10.72 12.49 -10.79
N HIS A 177 -10.18 13.40 -9.99
CA HIS A 177 -10.56 14.80 -9.93
C HIS A 177 -9.43 15.67 -10.47
N SER A 178 -9.77 16.69 -11.29
CA SER A 178 -8.83 17.71 -11.75
C SER A 178 -8.95 18.99 -10.91
N SER A 179 -7.81 19.52 -10.48
CA SER A 179 -7.76 20.79 -9.74
C SER A 179 -7.82 22.03 -10.62
N GLU A 180 -7.94 21.87 -11.95
CA GLU A 180 -7.97 23.00 -12.87
C GLU A 180 -9.24 23.83 -12.69
N ILE A 181 -9.07 25.13 -12.48
CA ILE A 181 -10.16 26.10 -12.33
C ILE A 181 -10.07 27.18 -13.39
N ASP A 182 -11.25 27.71 -13.80
CA ASP A 182 -11.39 28.82 -14.74
C ASP A 182 -11.20 30.20 -14.05
N GLU A 183 -11.37 31.25 -14.81
CA GLU A 183 -11.31 32.66 -14.34
C GLU A 183 -12.37 33.00 -13.28
N ASN A 184 -13.44 32.22 -13.17
CA ASN A 184 -14.52 32.37 -12.20
C ASN A 184 -14.32 31.44 -10.95
N ASN A 185 -13.18 30.79 -10.85
CA ASN A 185 -12.85 29.79 -9.81
C ASN A 185 -13.79 28.57 -9.81
N GLN A 186 -14.30 28.16 -10.98
CA GLN A 186 -15.07 26.95 -11.16
C GLN A 186 -14.20 25.87 -11.77
N PHE A 187 -14.42 24.59 -11.39
CA PHE A 187 -13.71 23.48 -12.00
C PHE A 187 -13.98 23.41 -13.50
N VAL A 188 -12.91 23.26 -14.29
CA VAL A 188 -12.96 23.16 -15.76
C VAL A 188 -13.42 21.76 -16.19
N HIS A 189 -13.10 20.73 -15.40
CA HIS A 189 -13.37 19.34 -15.72
C HIS A 189 -14.32 18.71 -14.71
N GLU A 190 -15.21 17.86 -15.19
CA GLU A 190 -15.96 16.95 -14.35
C GLU A 190 -15.06 15.78 -13.89
N ASP A 191 -15.43 15.15 -12.78
CA ASP A 191 -14.73 13.98 -12.25
C ASP A 191 -14.84 12.80 -13.22
N GLU A 192 -13.71 12.14 -13.49
CA GLU A 192 -13.63 10.94 -14.32
C GLU A 192 -13.80 9.68 -13.46
N TRP A 193 -14.80 8.85 -13.81
CA TRP A 193 -14.99 7.53 -13.22
C TRP A 193 -14.41 6.45 -14.12
N ILE A 194 -13.51 5.63 -13.60
CA ILE A 194 -12.88 4.52 -14.30
C ILE A 194 -13.35 3.22 -13.66
N ASN A 195 -14.12 2.44 -14.43
CA ASN A 195 -14.57 1.12 -13.96
C ASN A 195 -13.40 0.14 -13.93
N MET A 196 -13.19 -0.50 -12.78
CA MET A 196 -12.15 -1.49 -12.52
C MET A 196 -12.71 -2.84 -12.07
N ALA A 197 -14.01 -3.09 -12.28
CA ALA A 197 -14.70 -4.27 -11.78
C ALA A 197 -14.23 -5.61 -12.38
N ASP A 198 -13.58 -5.59 -13.55
CA ASP A 198 -12.97 -6.78 -14.18
C ASP A 198 -11.57 -7.02 -13.61
N GLU A 199 -11.51 -7.44 -12.37
CA GLU A 199 -10.27 -7.66 -11.62
C GLU A 199 -9.91 -9.14 -11.56
N PRO A 200 -8.61 -9.50 -11.71
CA PRO A 200 -8.16 -10.86 -11.55
C PRO A 200 -8.32 -11.33 -10.10
N ASP A 201 -8.64 -12.59 -9.92
CA ASP A 201 -8.62 -13.23 -8.60
C ASP A 201 -7.19 -13.37 -8.05
N HIS A 202 -7.08 -13.87 -6.81
CA HIS A 202 -5.78 -14.01 -6.15
C HIS A 202 -4.81 -14.90 -6.93
N GLN A 203 -5.29 -16.04 -7.45
CA GLN A 203 -4.44 -16.97 -8.19
C GLN A 203 -3.91 -16.33 -9.48
N ALA A 204 -4.77 -15.65 -10.24
CA ALA A 204 -4.36 -14.97 -11.47
C ALA A 204 -3.35 -13.84 -11.19
N ARG A 205 -3.38 -13.21 -10.01
CA ARG A 205 -2.36 -12.23 -9.59
C ARG A 205 -1.02 -12.89 -9.27
N CYS A 206 -1.03 -14.02 -8.56
CA CYS A 206 0.17 -14.81 -8.33
C CYS A 206 0.81 -15.29 -9.64
N ASP A 207 0.00 -15.72 -10.60
CA ASP A 207 0.47 -16.12 -11.93
C ASP A 207 1.16 -14.95 -12.66
N ARG A 208 0.59 -13.74 -12.58
CA ARG A 208 1.20 -12.51 -13.14
C ARG A 208 2.54 -12.15 -12.51
N GLU A 209 2.74 -12.38 -11.22
CA GLU A 209 4.06 -12.19 -10.60
C GLU A 209 5.11 -13.12 -11.21
N GLN A 210 4.75 -14.40 -11.41
CA GLN A 210 5.64 -15.36 -12.04
C GLN A 210 5.91 -15.01 -13.51
N GLU A 211 4.88 -14.61 -14.24
CA GLU A 211 5.01 -14.12 -15.62
C GLU A 211 5.93 -12.89 -15.70
N TYR A 212 5.81 -11.96 -14.75
CA TYR A 212 6.67 -10.77 -14.68
C TYR A 212 8.14 -11.15 -14.46
N LEU A 213 8.43 -12.12 -13.57
CA LEU A 213 9.79 -12.63 -13.39
C LEU A 213 10.33 -13.26 -14.67
N LEU A 214 9.54 -14.13 -15.33
CA LEU A 214 9.94 -14.75 -16.59
C LEU A 214 10.18 -13.71 -17.68
N LYS A 215 9.32 -12.70 -17.78
CA LYS A 215 9.49 -11.58 -18.69
C LYS A 215 10.77 -10.80 -18.39
N ALA A 216 11.03 -10.51 -17.12
CA ALA A 216 12.24 -9.78 -16.72
C ALA A 216 13.53 -10.54 -17.06
N ILE A 217 13.50 -11.88 -17.01
CA ILE A 217 14.62 -12.72 -17.43
C ILE A 217 14.77 -12.71 -18.95
N ASN A 218 13.68 -12.92 -19.69
CA ASN A 218 13.72 -13.09 -21.14
C ASN A 218 14.03 -11.79 -21.89
N GLU A 219 13.54 -10.66 -21.39
CA GLU A 219 13.69 -9.33 -21.99
C GLU A 219 14.80 -8.51 -21.35
N ASP A 220 15.54 -9.08 -20.39
CA ASP A 220 16.60 -8.42 -19.62
C ASP A 220 16.16 -7.10 -18.97
N ILE A 221 14.95 -7.07 -18.40
CA ILE A 221 14.40 -5.87 -17.75
C ILE A 221 15.29 -5.46 -16.57
N ASP A 222 15.59 -4.17 -16.46
CA ASP A 222 16.26 -3.59 -15.30
C ASP A 222 15.29 -3.56 -14.10
N LEU A 223 15.63 -4.29 -13.04
CA LEU A 223 14.86 -4.38 -11.80
C LEU A 223 15.44 -3.53 -10.66
N THR A 224 16.39 -2.63 -10.95
CA THR A 224 17.08 -1.84 -9.91
C THR A 224 16.10 -1.03 -9.07
N GLU A 225 15.18 -0.32 -9.68
CA GLU A 225 14.13 0.45 -9.00
C GLU A 225 13.12 -0.47 -8.28
N HIS A 226 12.71 -1.55 -8.92
CA HIS A 226 11.82 -2.57 -8.34
C HIS A 226 12.36 -3.12 -7.02
N MET A 227 13.65 -3.49 -7.01
CA MET A 227 14.32 -3.99 -5.82
C MET A 227 14.47 -2.92 -4.74
N GLN A 228 14.84 -1.69 -5.12
CA GLN A 228 15.05 -0.60 -4.17
C GLN A 228 13.74 -0.20 -3.48
N ASN A 229 12.66 -0.04 -4.23
CA ASN A 229 11.33 0.24 -3.65
C ASN A 229 10.90 -0.85 -2.66
N GLY A 230 11.22 -2.13 -2.91
CA GLY A 230 10.97 -3.22 -1.98
C GLY A 230 11.78 -3.11 -0.68
N VAL A 231 13.03 -2.67 -0.74
CA VAL A 231 13.85 -2.39 0.44
C VAL A 231 13.32 -1.19 1.20
N ASP A 232 13.00 -0.09 0.51
CA ASP A 232 12.57 1.16 1.14
C ASP A 232 11.20 0.98 1.81
N SER A 233 10.26 0.26 1.21
CA SER A 233 8.96 -0.05 1.84
C SER A 233 9.13 -0.88 3.11
N LEU A 234 10.02 -1.87 3.11
CA LEU A 234 10.32 -2.65 4.31
C LEU A 234 11.00 -1.79 5.39
N ARG A 235 11.95 -0.92 5.02
CA ARG A 235 12.59 0.02 5.96
C ARG A 235 11.56 0.94 6.62
N ILE A 236 10.59 1.45 5.88
CA ILE A 236 9.54 2.32 6.40
C ILE A 236 8.72 1.60 7.47
N VAL A 237 8.22 0.38 7.19
CA VAL A 237 7.36 -0.34 8.16
C VAL A 237 8.12 -0.82 9.38
N ILE A 238 9.40 -1.19 9.24
CA ILE A 238 10.26 -1.53 10.39
C ILE A 238 10.53 -0.27 11.24
N ALA A 239 10.83 0.87 10.61
CA ALA A 239 10.98 2.13 11.32
C ALA A 239 9.68 2.59 12.00
N ALA A 240 8.53 2.31 11.39
CA ALA A 240 7.24 2.55 12.04
C ALA A 240 7.06 1.69 13.30
N GLN A 241 7.44 0.42 13.25
CA GLN A 241 7.42 -0.45 14.44
C GLN A 241 8.39 0.04 15.52
N GLU A 242 9.60 0.43 15.16
CA GLU A 242 10.56 1.04 16.10
C GLU A 242 9.97 2.32 16.74
N SER A 243 9.33 3.16 15.94
CA SER A 243 8.67 4.38 16.42
C SER A 243 7.50 4.06 17.37
N ILE A 244 6.71 3.03 17.10
CA ILE A 244 5.65 2.55 17.99
C ILE A 244 6.22 2.09 19.35
N ASP A 245 7.33 1.38 19.32
CA ASP A 245 7.93 0.77 20.50
C ASP A 245 8.69 1.82 21.37
N THR A 246 9.26 2.84 20.75
CA THR A 246 10.06 3.87 21.42
C THR A 246 9.29 5.17 21.71
N GLY A 247 8.24 5.46 20.94
CA GLY A 247 7.54 6.74 20.96
C GLY A 247 8.27 7.88 20.23
N GLU A 248 9.37 7.58 19.55
CA GLU A 248 10.23 8.57 18.88
C GLU A 248 10.06 8.54 17.35
N ILE A 249 10.39 9.65 16.70
CA ILE A 249 10.45 9.71 15.23
C ILE A 249 11.74 9.04 14.77
N VAL A 250 11.63 8.09 13.85
CA VAL A 250 12.77 7.41 13.25
C VAL A 250 13.17 8.11 11.93
N ARG A 251 14.44 8.47 11.79
CA ARG A 251 15.02 9.00 10.54
C ARG A 251 15.59 7.87 9.71
N LEU A 252 15.36 7.95 8.41
CA LEU A 252 15.87 6.99 7.42
C LEU A 252 17.02 7.68 6.65
N ASP A 253 18.25 7.26 6.93
CA ASP A 253 19.45 7.73 6.25
C ASP A 253 19.66 7.01 4.89
#